data_472c6c31f29bebd39481e0216e48d6ce
#
_entry.id   472c6c31f29bebd39481e0216e48d6ce
#
_cell.length_a   1.000
_cell.length_b   1.000
_cell.length_c   1.000
_cell.angle_alpha   90.00
_cell.angle_beta   90.00
_cell.angle_gamma   90.00
#
_symmetry.space_group_name_H-M   'P 1'
#
loop_
_entity.id
_entity.type
_entity.pdbx_description
1 polymer ?
#
loop_
_entity_poly.entity_id
_entity_poly.type
_entity_poly.pdbx_seq_one_letter_code
_entity_poly.pdbx_strand_id
1 'polypeptide(L)'
;HAADAIHGDLGMICHDDVVICISKSGNTPEIKVLVPLIRNVGNEQIVAMVSNTDSFLAKNAAYVLKAQVDREACPNNLAPTNSTTAQLVMGDALAICLIQCRSFSSRDFAKYHPGGSLGKRLYTRVSDVFDQDNRPYVSLEDGIRKVILEMSGGRLGAVAVTDAEGGLLGIITDVDLRRMLEKYEDVDGLKARDIMSVSPKTIQEEELAYNAFQK
;
A
#
# COMPACT_ATOMS: atom_id res chain seq x y z
N HIS A 1 -7.68 -11.25 24.67
CA HIS A 1 -6.98 -12.15 25.61
C HIS A 1 -7.97 -13.12 26.27
N ALA A 2 -7.54 -14.37 26.64
CA ALA A 2 -8.45 -15.37 27.17
C ALA A 2 -9.16 -14.91 28.46
N ALA A 3 -8.50 -14.12 29.30
CA ALA A 3 -9.10 -13.55 30.52
C ALA A 3 -10.18 -12.51 30.17
N ASP A 4 -9.95 -11.66 29.17
CA ASP A 4 -10.91 -10.62 28.75
C ASP A 4 -12.15 -11.25 28.10
N ALA A 5 -11.94 -12.36 27.36
CA ALA A 5 -13.04 -13.10 26.73
C ALA A 5 -14.06 -13.60 27.75
N ILE A 6 -13.62 -14.06 28.95
CA ILE A 6 -14.52 -14.51 30.01
C ILE A 6 -15.25 -13.33 30.69
N HIS A 7 -14.79 -12.11 30.49
CA HIS A 7 -15.37 -10.90 31.08
C HIS A 7 -16.19 -10.05 30.11
N GLY A 8 -16.54 -10.57 28.93
CA GLY A 8 -17.46 -9.90 28.00
C GLY A 8 -17.11 -10.03 26.53
N ASP A 9 -15.82 -10.15 26.16
CA ASP A 9 -15.39 -10.22 24.76
C ASP A 9 -15.87 -11.49 24.03
N LEU A 10 -16.36 -12.50 24.79
CA LEU A 10 -16.98 -13.69 24.21
C LEU A 10 -18.17 -13.35 23.30
N GLY A 11 -18.89 -12.25 23.59
CA GLY A 11 -19.99 -11.77 22.78
C GLY A 11 -19.61 -11.32 21.37
N MET A 12 -18.32 -11.14 21.07
CA MET A 12 -17.84 -10.84 19.72
C MET A 12 -17.71 -12.07 18.82
N ILE A 13 -17.75 -13.28 19.39
CA ILE A 13 -17.57 -14.54 18.66
C ILE A 13 -18.91 -14.97 18.06
N CYS A 14 -18.95 -15.09 16.73
CA CYS A 14 -20.10 -15.62 16.01
C CYS A 14 -19.94 -17.13 15.74
N HIS A 15 -21.04 -17.81 15.45
CA HIS A 15 -21.07 -19.26 15.23
C HIS A 15 -20.24 -19.73 14.03
N ASP A 16 -20.06 -18.87 13.03
CA ASP A 16 -19.31 -19.13 11.80
C ASP A 16 -17.86 -18.61 11.81
N ASP A 17 -17.42 -18.01 12.91
CA ASP A 17 -16.04 -17.59 13.07
C ASP A 17 -15.09 -18.79 13.21
N VAL A 18 -13.84 -18.61 12.76
CA VAL A 18 -12.74 -19.51 13.08
C VAL A 18 -11.96 -18.93 14.26
N VAL A 19 -12.03 -19.60 15.40
CA VAL A 19 -11.37 -19.14 16.64
C VAL A 19 -10.03 -19.81 16.83
N ILE A 20 -8.93 -19.05 16.73
CA ILE A 20 -7.57 -19.57 16.96
C ILE A 20 -7.20 -19.34 18.42
N CYS A 21 -7.12 -20.44 19.20
CA CYS A 21 -6.64 -20.41 20.58
C CYS A 21 -5.15 -20.75 20.64
N ILE A 22 -4.35 -19.81 21.15
CA ILE A 22 -2.88 -19.93 21.24
C ILE A 22 -2.49 -20.17 22.71
N SER A 23 -1.92 -21.33 22.99
CA SER A 23 -1.45 -21.66 24.34
C SER A 23 -0.35 -22.73 24.30
N LYS A 24 0.86 -22.41 24.78
CA LYS A 24 2.00 -23.35 24.76
C LYS A 24 1.63 -24.69 25.37
N SER A 25 1.10 -24.70 26.60
CA SER A 25 0.71 -25.95 27.33
C SER A 25 -0.64 -26.50 26.87
N GLY A 26 -1.55 -25.64 26.40
CA GLY A 26 -2.93 -25.96 26.07
C GLY A 26 -3.78 -26.40 27.30
N ASN A 27 -3.27 -26.16 28.51
CA ASN A 27 -3.89 -26.65 29.76
C ASN A 27 -4.11 -25.57 30.82
N THR A 28 -3.92 -24.28 30.46
CA THR A 28 -4.12 -23.19 31.43
C THR A 28 -5.57 -23.11 31.90
N PRO A 29 -5.81 -22.64 33.15
CA PRO A 29 -7.17 -22.52 33.69
C PRO A 29 -8.09 -21.71 32.77
N GLU A 30 -7.61 -20.62 32.21
CA GLU A 30 -8.38 -19.73 31.31
C GLU A 30 -8.83 -20.48 30.03
N ILE A 31 -7.96 -21.28 29.45
CA ILE A 31 -8.29 -22.09 28.26
C ILE A 31 -9.35 -23.14 28.60
N LYS A 32 -9.25 -23.78 29.79
CA LYS A 32 -10.22 -24.79 30.22
C LYS A 32 -11.62 -24.20 30.44
N VAL A 33 -11.71 -22.93 30.80
CA VAL A 33 -12.98 -22.21 30.94
C VAL A 33 -13.45 -21.69 29.58
N LEU A 34 -12.56 -21.10 28.79
CA LEU A 34 -12.91 -20.42 27.54
C LEU A 34 -13.45 -21.40 26.46
N VAL A 35 -12.80 -22.54 26.26
CA VAL A 35 -13.17 -23.48 25.17
C VAL A 35 -14.61 -23.97 25.29
N PRO A 36 -15.11 -24.40 26.47
CA PRO A 36 -16.54 -24.74 26.63
C PRO A 36 -17.47 -23.55 26.35
N LEU A 37 -17.08 -22.34 26.76
CA LEU A 37 -17.90 -21.14 26.54
C LEU A 37 -18.00 -20.79 25.06
N ILE A 38 -16.93 -20.94 24.26
CA ILE A 38 -16.95 -20.77 22.80
C ILE A 38 -17.93 -21.74 22.17
N ARG A 39 -17.93 -23.01 22.62
CA ARG A 39 -18.89 -24.00 22.12
C ARG A 39 -20.34 -23.70 22.53
N ASN A 40 -20.55 -23.14 23.71
CA ASN A 40 -21.89 -22.79 24.19
C ASN A 40 -22.52 -21.64 23.35
N VAL A 41 -21.73 -20.79 22.71
CA VAL A 41 -22.23 -19.79 21.76
C VAL A 41 -22.43 -20.38 20.34
N GLY A 42 -22.30 -21.71 20.20
CA GLY A 42 -22.55 -22.42 18.95
C GLY A 42 -21.36 -22.48 18.00
N ASN A 43 -20.14 -22.11 18.46
CA ASN A 43 -18.95 -22.14 17.61
C ASN A 43 -18.15 -23.43 17.83
N GLU A 44 -18.02 -24.24 16.77
CA GLU A 44 -17.25 -25.50 16.76
C GLU A 44 -15.90 -25.36 16.02
N GLN A 45 -15.63 -24.21 15.38
CA GLN A 45 -14.47 -24.00 14.53
C GLN A 45 -13.26 -23.50 15.33
N ILE A 46 -12.83 -24.30 16.33
CA ILE A 46 -11.68 -23.97 17.17
C ILE A 46 -10.40 -24.54 16.55
N VAL A 47 -9.39 -23.72 16.38
CA VAL A 47 -8.03 -24.10 15.99
C VAL A 47 -7.12 -23.96 17.21
N ALA A 48 -6.51 -25.04 17.64
CA ALA A 48 -5.53 -25.06 18.73
C ALA A 48 -4.12 -24.82 18.18
N MET A 49 -3.45 -23.76 18.62
CA MET A 49 -2.01 -23.60 18.40
C MET A 49 -1.29 -23.91 19.71
N VAL A 50 -0.65 -25.09 19.78
CA VAL A 50 -0.10 -25.66 21.02
C VAL A 50 1.26 -26.31 20.80
N SER A 51 2.07 -26.46 21.87
CA SER A 51 3.25 -27.33 21.85
C SER A 51 2.92 -28.78 22.19
N ASN A 52 1.91 -29.00 23.02
CA ASN A 52 1.48 -30.32 23.43
C ASN A 52 0.14 -30.71 22.80
N THR A 53 0.18 -31.68 21.88
CA THR A 53 -1.00 -32.19 21.17
C THR A 53 -1.91 -33.07 22.03
N ASP A 54 -1.46 -33.51 23.18
CA ASP A 54 -2.28 -34.25 24.18
C ASP A 54 -2.98 -33.34 25.18
N SER A 55 -2.84 -32.02 25.00
CA SER A 55 -3.44 -31.04 25.90
C SER A 55 -4.97 -30.98 25.81
N PHE A 56 -5.60 -30.38 26.82
CA PHE A 56 -7.03 -30.13 26.86
C PHE A 56 -7.49 -29.33 25.60
N LEU A 57 -6.77 -28.26 25.26
CA LEU A 57 -7.10 -27.43 24.10
C LEU A 57 -7.04 -28.25 22.80
N ALA A 58 -5.97 -29.03 22.59
CA ALA A 58 -5.81 -29.83 21.38
C ALA A 58 -6.93 -30.89 21.24
N LYS A 59 -7.29 -31.54 22.33
CA LYS A 59 -8.37 -32.55 22.34
C LYS A 59 -9.77 -31.97 22.12
N ASN A 60 -9.92 -30.68 22.35
CA ASN A 60 -11.19 -29.98 22.21
C ASN A 60 -11.24 -29.00 21.02
N ALA A 61 -10.28 -29.06 20.11
CA ALA A 61 -10.24 -28.24 18.89
C ALA A 61 -10.58 -29.07 17.65
N ALA A 62 -11.16 -28.44 16.64
CA ALA A 62 -11.40 -29.06 15.34
C ALA A 62 -10.08 -29.28 14.57
N TYR A 63 -9.12 -28.37 14.75
CA TYR A 63 -7.81 -28.43 14.08
C TYR A 63 -6.69 -28.11 15.07
N VAL A 64 -5.51 -28.72 14.88
CA VAL A 64 -4.36 -28.55 15.76
C VAL A 64 -3.14 -28.12 14.96
N LEU A 65 -2.58 -26.97 15.29
CA LEU A 65 -1.30 -26.48 14.80
C LEU A 65 -0.23 -26.70 15.88
N LYS A 66 0.75 -27.54 15.61
CA LYS A 66 1.81 -27.87 16.55
C LYS A 66 2.96 -26.87 16.44
N ALA A 67 3.09 -25.97 17.42
CA ALA A 67 4.19 -25.02 17.55
C ALA A 67 5.09 -25.42 18.73
N GLN A 68 5.88 -26.49 18.54
CA GLN A 68 6.72 -27.06 19.57
C GLN A 68 8.14 -26.50 19.51
N VAL A 69 8.73 -26.26 20.68
CA VAL A 69 10.16 -25.95 20.86
C VAL A 69 10.74 -26.86 21.93
N ASP A 70 12.01 -27.20 21.85
CA ASP A 70 12.67 -28.09 22.79
C ASP A 70 12.84 -27.42 24.14
N ARG A 71 13.21 -26.14 24.15
CA ARG A 71 13.36 -25.33 25.37
C ARG A 71 13.18 -23.85 25.09
N GLU A 72 12.98 -23.07 26.14
CA GLU A 72 13.04 -21.62 26.08
C GLU A 72 14.50 -21.12 26.02
N ALA A 73 14.73 -19.93 25.41
CA ALA A 73 16.04 -19.29 25.43
C ALA A 73 16.41 -18.71 26.82
N CYS A 74 15.42 -18.50 27.66
CA CYS A 74 15.60 -18.12 29.06
C CYS A 74 16.53 -19.13 29.77
N PRO A 75 17.57 -18.70 30.52
CA PRO A 75 18.50 -19.57 31.19
C PRO A 75 17.82 -20.58 32.09
N ASN A 76 16.70 -20.22 32.73
CA ASN A 76 15.91 -21.06 33.60
C ASN A 76 14.83 -21.89 32.90
N ASN A 77 14.73 -21.77 31.56
CA ASN A 77 13.68 -22.42 30.74
C ASN A 77 12.24 -22.10 31.20
N LEU A 78 12.02 -20.91 31.76
CA LEU A 78 10.74 -20.47 32.32
C LEU A 78 10.04 -19.38 31.51
N ALA A 79 10.77 -18.30 31.17
CA ALA A 79 10.18 -17.18 30.46
C ALA A 79 9.89 -17.54 29.00
N PRO A 80 8.67 -17.29 28.49
CA PRO A 80 8.33 -17.52 27.09
C PRO A 80 9.23 -16.71 26.16
N THR A 81 9.91 -17.39 25.24
CA THR A 81 10.83 -16.81 24.27
C THR A 81 10.77 -17.60 22.96
N ASN A 82 11.44 -18.75 22.88
CA ASN A 82 11.41 -19.61 21.69
C ASN A 82 9.98 -20.07 21.35
N SER A 83 9.18 -20.34 22.37
CA SER A 83 7.78 -20.76 22.17
C SER A 83 6.92 -19.65 21.57
N THR A 84 7.08 -18.41 21.99
CA THR A 84 6.34 -17.27 21.42
C THR A 84 6.81 -16.94 20.01
N THR A 85 8.11 -17.06 19.75
CA THR A 85 8.67 -16.91 18.40
C THR A 85 8.13 -18.00 17.46
N ALA A 86 8.08 -19.26 17.89
CA ALA A 86 7.53 -20.35 17.09
C ALA A 86 6.04 -20.16 16.79
N GLN A 87 5.26 -19.65 17.75
CA GLN A 87 3.85 -19.30 17.56
C GLN A 87 3.68 -18.16 16.55
N LEU A 88 4.52 -17.13 16.63
CA LEU A 88 4.52 -16.02 15.67
C LEU A 88 4.80 -16.52 14.23
N VAL A 89 5.86 -17.29 14.06
CA VAL A 89 6.23 -17.86 12.74
C VAL A 89 5.13 -18.78 12.21
N MET A 90 4.48 -19.56 13.07
CA MET A 90 3.34 -20.40 12.68
C MET A 90 2.16 -19.56 12.22
N GLY A 91 1.89 -18.45 12.90
CA GLY A 91 0.87 -17.48 12.49
C GLY A 91 1.16 -16.85 11.12
N ASP A 92 2.39 -16.43 10.89
CA ASP A 92 2.83 -15.88 9.60
C ASP A 92 2.71 -16.94 8.49
N ALA A 93 3.13 -18.18 8.73
CA ALA A 93 2.97 -19.27 7.77
C ALA A 93 1.50 -19.51 7.42
N LEU A 94 0.60 -19.52 8.40
CA LEU A 94 -0.84 -19.62 8.17
C LEU A 94 -1.37 -18.46 7.34
N ALA A 95 -0.95 -17.23 7.64
CA ALA A 95 -1.34 -16.04 6.88
C ALA A 95 -0.89 -16.13 5.41
N ILE A 96 0.34 -16.58 5.14
CA ILE A 96 0.85 -16.78 3.78
C ILE A 96 0.06 -17.87 3.04
N CYS A 97 -0.25 -18.99 3.70
CA CYS A 97 -1.12 -20.03 3.11
C CYS A 97 -2.50 -19.47 2.74
N LEU A 98 -3.10 -18.64 3.61
CA LEU A 98 -4.40 -18.00 3.33
C LEU A 98 -4.32 -16.99 2.17
N ILE A 99 -3.23 -16.23 2.05
CA ILE A 99 -2.95 -15.35 0.92
C ILE A 99 -2.96 -16.15 -0.40
N GLN A 100 -2.28 -17.30 -0.44
CA GLN A 100 -2.24 -18.17 -1.61
C GLN A 100 -3.62 -18.78 -1.92
N CYS A 101 -4.30 -19.35 -0.91
CA CYS A 101 -5.61 -19.96 -1.06
C CYS A 101 -6.68 -18.99 -1.57
N ARG A 102 -6.57 -17.71 -1.21
CA ARG A 102 -7.50 -16.65 -1.60
C ARG A 102 -7.08 -15.89 -2.85
N SER A 103 -5.94 -16.23 -3.45
CA SER A 103 -5.34 -15.49 -4.58
C SER A 103 -5.24 -13.98 -4.27
N PHE A 104 -4.92 -13.65 -3.01
CA PHE A 104 -4.88 -12.27 -2.52
C PHE A 104 -3.74 -11.50 -3.21
N SER A 105 -4.11 -10.48 -3.96
CA SER A 105 -3.20 -9.71 -4.82
C SER A 105 -2.68 -8.43 -4.14
N SER A 106 -1.66 -7.82 -4.76
CA SER A 106 -1.18 -6.49 -4.36
C SER A 106 -2.28 -5.43 -4.44
N ARG A 107 -3.25 -5.58 -5.36
CA ARG A 107 -4.40 -4.69 -5.47
C ARG A 107 -5.35 -4.85 -4.28
N ASP A 108 -5.53 -6.06 -3.80
CA ASP A 108 -6.35 -6.31 -2.60
C ASP A 108 -5.67 -5.77 -1.35
N PHE A 109 -4.35 -5.93 -1.23
CA PHE A 109 -3.58 -5.34 -0.14
C PHE A 109 -3.72 -3.81 -0.12
N ALA A 110 -3.64 -3.15 -1.27
CA ALA A 110 -3.74 -1.70 -1.38
C ALA A 110 -5.11 -1.14 -0.96
N LYS A 111 -6.22 -1.92 -1.10
CA LYS A 111 -7.55 -1.53 -0.59
C LYS A 111 -7.55 -1.29 0.92
N TYR A 112 -6.76 -2.07 1.67
CA TYR A 112 -6.68 -1.98 3.13
C TYR A 112 -5.53 -1.07 3.61
N HIS A 113 -4.59 -0.72 2.71
CA HIS A 113 -3.44 0.13 2.99
C HIS A 113 -3.29 1.28 1.97
N PRO A 114 -4.33 2.11 1.76
CA PRO A 114 -4.32 3.13 0.69
C PRO A 114 -3.25 4.20 0.92
N GLY A 115 -2.90 4.51 2.16
CA GLY A 115 -1.87 5.50 2.52
C GLY A 115 -0.42 5.01 2.38
N GLY A 116 -0.20 3.72 2.22
CA GLY A 116 1.13 3.14 2.03
C GLY A 116 1.70 3.40 0.62
N SER A 117 3.00 3.17 0.45
CA SER A 117 3.68 3.35 -0.85
C SER A 117 3.03 2.55 -1.99
N LEU A 118 2.60 1.33 -1.71
CA LEU A 118 1.89 0.48 -2.67
C LEU A 118 0.49 1.04 -2.99
N GLY A 119 -0.25 1.51 -1.99
CA GLY A 119 -1.56 2.12 -2.19
C GLY A 119 -1.48 3.37 -3.04
N LYS A 120 -0.57 4.29 -2.70
CA LYS A 120 -0.32 5.50 -3.50
C LYS A 120 0.01 5.15 -4.96
N ARG A 121 0.89 4.19 -5.19
CA ARG A 121 1.27 3.74 -6.53
C ARG A 121 0.11 3.19 -7.35
N LEU A 122 -0.86 2.52 -6.71
CA LEU A 122 -1.96 1.84 -7.38
C LEU A 122 -3.23 2.69 -7.50
N TYR A 123 -3.36 3.76 -6.73
CA TYR A 123 -4.57 4.57 -6.70
C TYR A 123 -4.38 6.05 -7.05
N THR A 124 -3.18 6.64 -6.84
CA THR A 124 -2.96 8.04 -7.16
C THR A 124 -3.02 8.26 -8.68
N ARG A 125 -3.91 9.11 -9.12
CA ARG A 125 -4.06 9.52 -10.53
C ARG A 125 -3.21 10.75 -10.83
N VAL A 126 -3.02 11.03 -12.09
CA VAL A 126 -2.36 12.27 -12.52
C VAL A 126 -3.15 13.47 -12.01
N SER A 127 -4.49 13.45 -12.11
CA SER A 127 -5.39 14.48 -11.58
C SER A 127 -5.23 14.80 -10.10
N ASP A 128 -4.71 13.85 -9.30
CA ASP A 128 -4.53 14.03 -7.86
C ASP A 128 -3.22 14.75 -7.49
N VAL A 129 -2.31 14.91 -8.44
CA VAL A 129 -0.94 15.40 -8.17
C VAL A 129 -0.57 16.69 -8.90
N PHE A 130 -1.26 17.06 -9.97
CA PHE A 130 -0.99 18.32 -10.64
C PHE A 130 -1.89 19.44 -10.12
N ASP A 131 -1.35 20.65 -10.10
CA ASP A 131 -2.10 21.85 -9.73
C ASP A 131 -2.98 22.29 -10.92
N GLN A 132 -4.29 22.20 -10.76
CA GLN A 132 -5.26 22.52 -11.80
C GLN A 132 -5.30 24.01 -12.16
N ASP A 133 -4.91 24.88 -11.23
CA ASP A 133 -4.90 26.32 -11.41
C ASP A 133 -3.58 26.83 -12.03
N ASN A 134 -2.53 25.99 -12.06
CA ASN A 134 -1.22 26.34 -12.60
C ASN A 134 -0.93 25.62 -13.92
N ARG A 135 -1.43 26.18 -15.00
CA ARG A 135 -1.31 25.64 -16.37
C ARG A 135 -0.63 26.67 -17.30
N PRO A 136 0.69 26.86 -17.20
CA PRO A 136 1.37 27.84 -18.05
C PRO A 136 1.31 27.42 -19.53
N TYR A 137 0.83 28.32 -20.39
CA TYR A 137 0.75 28.10 -21.83
C TYR A 137 1.03 29.38 -22.63
N VAL A 138 1.47 29.19 -23.83
CA VAL A 138 1.68 30.24 -24.83
C VAL A 138 1.14 29.82 -26.22
N SER A 139 0.87 30.76 -27.09
CA SER A 139 0.53 30.48 -28.48
C SER A 139 1.80 30.40 -29.34
N LEU A 140 1.67 29.82 -30.55
CA LEU A 140 2.76 29.68 -31.52
C LEU A 140 3.46 31.01 -31.85
N GLU A 141 2.71 32.10 -31.92
CA GLU A 141 3.18 33.42 -32.32
C GLU A 141 3.72 34.28 -31.16
N ASP A 142 3.64 33.77 -29.92
CA ASP A 142 4.16 34.49 -28.76
C ASP A 142 5.69 34.59 -28.80
N GLY A 143 6.21 35.79 -28.49
CA GLY A 143 7.65 36.03 -28.42
C GLY A 143 8.32 35.43 -27.20
N ILE A 144 9.63 35.25 -27.24
CA ILE A 144 10.44 34.60 -26.21
C ILE A 144 10.27 35.22 -24.84
N ARG A 145 10.13 36.54 -24.74
CA ARG A 145 9.90 37.22 -23.46
C ARG A 145 8.64 36.71 -22.75
N LYS A 146 7.54 36.51 -23.53
CA LYS A 146 6.29 35.96 -22.93
C LYS A 146 6.47 34.51 -22.50
N VAL A 147 7.15 33.71 -23.34
CA VAL A 147 7.49 32.31 -22.98
C VAL A 147 8.22 32.24 -21.62
N ILE A 148 9.26 33.09 -21.44
CA ILE A 148 10.03 33.12 -20.18
C ILE A 148 9.17 33.58 -19.01
N LEU A 149 8.30 34.56 -19.19
CA LEU A 149 7.42 35.07 -18.13
C LEU A 149 6.40 33.99 -17.69
N GLU A 150 5.75 33.34 -18.62
CA GLU A 150 4.79 32.26 -18.33
C GLU A 150 5.49 31.06 -17.65
N MET A 151 6.63 30.64 -18.15
CA MET A 151 7.43 29.56 -17.56
C MET A 151 7.87 29.88 -16.14
N SER A 152 8.36 31.12 -15.92
CA SER A 152 8.81 31.59 -14.60
C SER A 152 7.64 31.73 -13.62
N GLY A 153 6.47 32.21 -14.10
CA GLY A 153 5.26 32.34 -13.31
C GLY A 153 4.73 30.98 -12.86
N GLY A 154 4.70 30.01 -13.75
CA GLY A 154 4.24 28.64 -13.46
C GLY A 154 5.20 27.82 -12.60
N ARG A 155 6.49 28.18 -12.52
CA ARG A 155 7.54 27.46 -11.73
C ARG A 155 7.67 25.98 -12.06
N LEU A 156 7.27 25.56 -13.25
CA LEU A 156 7.32 24.16 -13.69
C LEU A 156 8.55 23.85 -14.55
N GLY A 157 9.35 24.87 -14.89
CA GLY A 157 10.49 24.74 -15.81
C GLY A 157 10.07 24.36 -17.25
N ALA A 158 8.78 24.50 -17.55
CA ALA A 158 8.19 24.20 -18.84
C ALA A 158 6.92 25.04 -19.08
N VAL A 159 6.57 25.24 -20.36
CA VAL A 159 5.34 25.89 -20.77
C VAL A 159 4.76 25.14 -21.98
N ALA A 160 3.46 24.93 -22.01
CA ALA A 160 2.76 24.31 -23.14
C ALA A 160 2.63 25.31 -24.30
N VAL A 161 2.74 24.84 -25.53
CA VAL A 161 2.41 25.62 -26.73
C VAL A 161 1.11 25.10 -27.28
N THR A 162 0.09 26.00 -27.39
CA THR A 162 -1.26 25.62 -27.80
C THR A 162 -1.71 26.38 -29.05
N ASP A 163 -2.71 25.82 -29.75
CA ASP A 163 -3.46 26.53 -30.79
C ASP A 163 -4.54 27.46 -30.19
N ALA A 164 -5.33 28.09 -31.05
CA ALA A 164 -6.41 29.00 -30.66
C ALA A 164 -7.58 28.27 -29.95
N GLU A 165 -7.76 26.97 -30.19
CA GLU A 165 -8.76 26.10 -29.61
C GLU A 165 -8.29 25.43 -28.33
N GLY A 166 -7.03 25.68 -27.91
CA GLY A 166 -6.41 25.08 -26.68
C GLY A 166 -5.79 23.70 -26.91
N GLY A 167 -5.68 23.28 -28.17
CA GLY A 167 -5.02 22.03 -28.56
C GLY A 167 -3.51 22.11 -28.33
N LEU A 168 -2.92 21.07 -27.75
CA LEU A 168 -1.48 21.00 -27.45
C LEU A 168 -0.68 20.75 -28.74
N LEU A 169 0.18 21.69 -29.11
CA LEU A 169 1.05 21.63 -30.30
C LEU A 169 2.48 21.24 -29.92
N GLY A 170 2.97 21.68 -28.77
CA GLY A 170 4.34 21.46 -28.34
C GLY A 170 4.59 21.83 -26.89
N ILE A 171 5.84 21.75 -26.49
CA ILE A 171 6.32 22.13 -25.16
C ILE A 171 7.64 22.88 -25.31
N ILE A 172 7.86 23.88 -24.45
CA ILE A 172 9.15 24.55 -24.31
C ILE A 172 9.61 24.35 -22.89
N THR A 173 10.84 23.89 -22.73
CA THR A 173 11.48 23.65 -21.42
C THR A 173 12.66 24.61 -21.21
N ASP A 174 13.17 24.67 -19.97
CA ASP A 174 14.42 25.40 -19.66
C ASP A 174 15.59 24.96 -20.56
N VAL A 175 15.61 23.70 -20.97
CA VAL A 175 16.65 23.17 -21.88
C VAL A 175 16.50 23.76 -23.29
N ASP A 176 15.26 23.93 -23.76
CA ASP A 176 15.00 24.50 -25.08
C ASP A 176 15.39 25.99 -25.12
N LEU A 177 15.15 26.73 -24.03
CA LEU A 177 15.63 28.12 -23.90
C LEU A 177 17.15 28.21 -23.91
N ARG A 178 17.86 27.32 -23.24
CA ARG A 178 19.34 27.31 -23.27
C ARG A 178 19.87 26.99 -24.67
N ARG A 179 19.31 25.98 -25.35
CA ARG A 179 19.67 25.63 -26.73
C ARG A 179 19.39 26.76 -27.68
N MET A 180 18.32 27.52 -27.48
CA MET A 180 18.03 28.72 -28.25
C MET A 180 19.17 29.74 -28.11
N LEU A 181 19.62 30.07 -26.88
CA LEU A 181 20.71 30.99 -26.61
C LEU A 181 22.06 30.52 -27.19
N GLU A 182 22.27 29.20 -27.29
CA GLU A 182 23.47 28.65 -27.94
C GLU A 182 23.44 28.80 -29.48
N LYS A 183 22.23 28.79 -30.06
CA LYS A 183 22.03 28.73 -31.49
C LYS A 183 21.85 30.10 -32.14
N TYR A 184 21.27 31.06 -31.43
CA TYR A 184 20.90 32.39 -31.96
C TYR A 184 21.57 33.49 -31.17
N GLU A 185 22.27 34.41 -31.88
CA GLU A 185 22.87 35.60 -31.25
C GLU A 185 21.82 36.65 -30.90
N ASP A 186 20.76 36.75 -31.69
CA ASP A 186 19.62 37.64 -31.46
C ASP A 186 18.33 36.80 -31.32
N VAL A 187 17.60 37.06 -30.24
CA VAL A 187 16.38 36.33 -29.88
C VAL A 187 15.10 37.18 -30.03
N ASP A 188 15.22 38.47 -30.31
CA ASP A 188 14.09 39.41 -30.30
C ASP A 188 13.02 39.09 -31.38
N GLY A 189 13.42 38.45 -32.49
CA GLY A 189 12.52 38.05 -33.57
C GLY A 189 11.95 36.65 -33.42
N LEU A 190 12.43 35.86 -32.47
CA LEU A 190 12.02 34.46 -32.32
C LEU A 190 10.66 34.34 -31.59
N LYS A 191 9.92 33.31 -31.99
CA LYS A 191 8.60 32.96 -31.48
C LYS A 191 8.61 31.56 -30.83
N ALA A 192 7.56 31.26 -30.07
CA ALA A 192 7.41 29.95 -29.41
C ALA A 192 7.56 28.79 -30.40
N ARG A 193 6.99 28.89 -31.61
CA ARG A 193 7.09 27.86 -32.64
C ARG A 193 8.51 27.55 -33.10
N ASP A 194 9.44 28.51 -33.00
CA ASP A 194 10.80 28.37 -33.48
C ASP A 194 11.70 27.56 -32.56
N ILE A 195 11.29 27.44 -31.31
CA ILE A 195 12.06 26.78 -30.25
C ILE A 195 11.36 25.61 -29.56
N MET A 196 10.04 25.42 -29.81
CA MET A 196 9.28 24.34 -29.16
C MET A 196 9.73 22.97 -29.63
N SER A 197 9.63 22.00 -28.72
CA SER A 197 9.64 20.58 -29.02
C SER A 197 8.23 20.15 -29.42
N VAL A 198 8.06 19.65 -30.67
CA VAL A 198 6.76 19.19 -31.16
C VAL A 198 6.41 17.79 -30.65
N SER A 199 5.12 17.46 -30.58
CA SER A 199 4.63 16.14 -30.18
C SER A 199 5.16 15.69 -28.80
N PRO A 200 4.94 16.48 -27.74
CA PRO A 200 5.40 16.12 -26.40
C PRO A 200 4.75 14.82 -25.94
N LYS A 201 5.43 14.09 -25.07
CA LYS A 201 4.81 12.95 -24.40
C LYS A 201 3.70 13.44 -23.48
N THR A 202 2.53 12.84 -23.62
CA THR A 202 1.35 13.18 -22.82
C THR A 202 0.84 11.98 -22.05
N ILE A 203 0.05 12.26 -21.03
CA ILE A 203 -0.66 11.26 -20.22
C ILE A 203 -2.05 11.83 -19.89
N GLN A 204 -3.07 10.97 -19.85
CA GLN A 204 -4.42 11.39 -19.47
C GLN A 204 -4.50 11.60 -17.97
N GLU A 205 -5.33 12.54 -17.52
CA GLU A 205 -5.46 12.89 -16.11
C GLU A 205 -6.06 11.75 -15.25
N GLU A 206 -6.85 10.85 -15.85
CA GLU A 206 -7.42 9.69 -15.21
C GLU A 206 -6.43 8.53 -15.06
N GLU A 207 -5.30 8.56 -15.77
CA GLU A 207 -4.28 7.52 -15.63
C GLU A 207 -3.57 7.59 -14.28
N LEU A 208 -2.96 6.48 -13.89
CA LEU A 208 -2.17 6.42 -12.65
C LEU A 208 -0.93 7.32 -12.77
N ALA A 209 -0.68 8.12 -11.74
CA ALA A 209 0.51 8.97 -11.67
C ALA A 209 1.81 8.15 -11.80
N TYR A 210 1.82 6.90 -11.35
CA TYR A 210 2.94 5.98 -11.54
C TYR A 210 3.27 5.77 -13.03
N ASN A 211 2.29 5.72 -13.91
CA ASN A 211 2.51 5.54 -15.35
C ASN A 211 3.22 6.74 -15.98
N ALA A 212 3.02 7.95 -15.43
CA ALA A 212 3.73 9.15 -15.86
C ALA A 212 5.25 9.04 -15.65
N PHE A 213 5.69 8.39 -14.55
CA PHE A 213 7.12 8.18 -14.29
C PHE A 213 7.76 7.11 -15.18
N GLN A 214 6.96 6.27 -15.83
CA GLN A 214 7.47 5.20 -16.70
C GLN A 214 7.55 5.65 -18.19
N LYS A 215 6.91 6.77 -18.57
CA LYS A 215 6.97 7.37 -19.91
C LYS A 215 8.22 8.24 -20.09
#